data_79647b320231dec60f3f63b6237ad15b
#
_entry.id   79647b320231dec60f3f63b6237ad15b
#
_cell.length_a   1.000
_cell.length_b   1.000
_cell.length_c   1.000
_cell.angle_alpha   90.00
_cell.angle_beta   90.00
_cell.angle_gamma   90.00
#
_symmetry.space_group_name_H-M   'P 1'
#
loop_
_entity.id
_entity.type
_entity.pdbx_description
1 polymer ?
#
loop_
_entity_poly.entity_id
_entity_poly.type
_entity_poly.pdbx_seq_one_letter_code
_entity_poly.pdbx_strand_id
1 'polypeptide(L)'
;MEQLFITNLEINKVRHLKDISIPLSEKQIRHLVLTGKNGSGKTSVVETLAGYLGNLFADACFASRENMLVNAQNSIKNTGLRIRFNKKLDSVLALREKYHYVLAYYRADRIFQAVQPRHVEKVQLKDDYGLTEFPRNEFVKYLLDLKMTEALARNNNKIEKADGIKQWFDELEKLLKKIFADESVKLEFDEETFEFRILQQGKEPFDFNTLSSGYQAVLDIIVDIMMRMQNQTQRSFDFNLPGIVLIDEVETHLHLELQKNIMPLLTTVFPNIQFIVTSHSPFILNSMGNMVIYDLENHLLVENGLDNIPYDGIVGHLI
;
A
#
# COMPACT_ATOMS: atom_id res chain seq x y z
N MET A 1 -11.60 7.12 13.23
CA MET A 1 -11.46 5.66 13.33
C MET A 1 -10.33 5.29 14.28
N GLU A 2 -10.44 4.15 14.96
CA GLU A 2 -9.34 3.69 15.81
C GLU A 2 -8.18 3.18 14.96
N GLN A 3 -6.99 3.75 15.17
CA GLN A 3 -5.77 3.29 14.50
C GLN A 3 -5.31 1.96 15.08
N LEU A 4 -4.93 1.04 14.21
CA LEU A 4 -4.33 -0.24 14.57
C LEU A 4 -3.00 -0.38 13.83
N PHE A 5 -1.91 -0.57 14.56
CA PHE A 5 -0.57 -0.67 14.01
C PHE A 5 0.35 -1.54 14.88
N ILE A 6 1.44 -2.01 14.27
CA ILE A 6 2.49 -2.78 14.96
C ILE A 6 3.37 -1.82 15.75
N THR A 7 3.61 -2.15 17.02
CA THR A 7 4.46 -1.40 17.94
C THR A 7 5.83 -2.03 18.15
N ASN A 8 5.95 -3.34 17.88
CA ASN A 8 7.21 -4.07 17.96
C ASN A 8 7.21 -5.28 17.04
N LEU A 9 8.34 -5.52 16.37
CA LEU A 9 8.62 -6.71 15.57
C LEU A 9 9.78 -7.49 16.20
N GLU A 10 9.52 -8.71 16.66
CA GLU A 10 10.52 -9.62 17.22
C GLU A 10 10.83 -10.73 16.20
N ILE A 11 12.09 -10.90 15.84
CA ILE A 11 12.57 -11.97 14.97
C ILE A 11 13.30 -12.96 15.85
N ASN A 12 12.62 -14.02 16.28
CA ASN A 12 13.22 -15.08 17.06
C ASN A 12 14.13 -15.96 16.18
N LYS A 13 13.65 -16.29 14.97
CA LYS A 13 14.43 -17.01 13.96
C LYS A 13 13.80 -16.93 12.59
N VAL A 14 14.41 -16.19 11.67
CA VAL A 14 14.08 -16.17 10.24
C VAL A 14 15.37 -16.40 9.46
N ARG A 15 15.51 -17.58 8.87
CA ARG A 15 16.77 -18.03 8.24
C ARG A 15 17.98 -17.91 9.19
N HIS A 16 18.94 -17.04 8.88
CA HIS A 16 20.14 -16.77 9.71
C HIS A 16 19.92 -15.69 10.78
N LEU A 17 18.83 -14.90 10.67
CA LEU A 17 18.50 -13.85 11.63
C LEU A 17 17.90 -14.46 12.89
N LYS A 18 18.40 -14.03 14.05
CA LYS A 18 17.96 -14.53 15.36
C LYS A 18 17.98 -13.40 16.40
N ASP A 19 17.06 -13.49 17.35
CA ASP A 19 17.04 -12.72 18.58
C ASP A 19 17.09 -11.19 18.34
N ILE A 20 16.37 -10.71 17.30
CA ILE A 20 16.27 -9.31 16.94
C ILE A 20 14.94 -8.74 17.44
N SER A 21 14.96 -7.58 18.07
CA SER A 21 13.78 -6.82 18.47
C SER A 21 13.84 -5.42 17.86
N ILE A 22 12.79 -5.06 17.12
CA ILE A 22 12.67 -3.77 16.43
C ILE A 22 11.49 -3.02 17.05
N PRO A 23 11.74 -2.12 18.02
CA PRO A 23 10.69 -1.27 18.57
C PRO A 23 10.28 -0.20 17.54
N LEU A 24 8.97 0.07 17.45
CA LEU A 24 8.44 1.14 16.62
C LEU A 24 7.89 2.28 17.47
N SER A 25 6.59 2.26 17.79
CA SER A 25 5.99 3.24 18.71
C SER A 25 4.68 2.67 19.28
N GLU A 26 4.40 2.99 20.54
CA GLU A 26 3.11 2.63 21.16
C GLU A 26 2.04 3.72 20.97
N LYS A 27 2.44 4.94 20.60
CA LYS A 27 1.58 6.13 20.62
C LYS A 27 1.07 6.55 19.23
N GLN A 28 1.84 6.29 18.19
CA GLN A 28 1.56 6.75 16.83
C GLN A 28 2.09 5.77 15.80
N ILE A 29 1.53 5.80 14.60
CA ILE A 29 2.04 5.02 13.47
C ILE A 29 3.47 5.47 13.18
N ARG A 30 4.41 4.51 13.19
CA ARG A 30 5.75 4.63 12.65
C ARG A 30 5.92 3.63 11.54
N HIS A 31 6.45 4.06 10.40
CA HIS A 31 6.76 3.18 9.28
C HIS A 31 8.11 2.50 9.54
N LEU A 32 8.29 1.29 9.05
CA LEU A 32 9.53 0.53 9.19
C LEU A 32 10.21 0.38 7.83
N VAL A 33 11.49 0.70 7.76
CA VAL A 33 12.36 0.39 6.63
C VAL A 33 13.41 -0.62 7.08
N LEU A 34 13.40 -1.81 6.48
CA LEU A 34 14.45 -2.81 6.65
C LEU A 34 15.51 -2.59 5.56
N THR A 35 16.76 -2.38 5.97
CA THR A 35 17.90 -2.19 5.08
C THR A 35 19.00 -3.22 5.35
N GLY A 36 20.11 -3.15 4.65
CA GLY A 36 21.26 -4.05 4.71
C GLY A 36 21.60 -4.64 3.35
N LYS A 37 22.80 -5.20 3.17
CA LYS A 37 23.27 -5.77 1.89
C LYS A 37 22.39 -6.87 1.33
N ASN A 38 22.62 -7.23 0.04
CA ASN A 38 21.97 -8.37 -0.58
C ASN A 38 22.28 -9.64 0.23
N GLY A 39 21.23 -10.43 0.52
CA GLY A 39 21.37 -11.62 1.35
C GLY A 39 21.23 -11.37 2.86
N SER A 40 21.11 -10.14 3.35
CA SER A 40 20.90 -9.84 4.79
C SER A 40 19.56 -10.36 5.36
N GLY A 41 18.63 -10.82 4.51
CA GLY A 41 17.38 -11.43 4.95
C GLY A 41 16.14 -10.52 4.87
N LYS A 42 16.23 -9.33 4.28
CA LYS A 42 15.12 -8.36 4.15
C LYS A 42 13.84 -8.97 3.58
N THR A 43 13.91 -9.50 2.36
CA THR A 43 12.79 -10.19 1.70
C THR A 43 12.23 -11.32 2.56
N SER A 44 13.12 -12.11 3.20
CA SER A 44 12.69 -13.23 4.03
C SER A 44 11.92 -12.79 5.27
N VAL A 45 12.30 -11.67 5.88
CA VAL A 45 11.57 -11.10 7.02
C VAL A 45 10.19 -10.62 6.56
N VAL A 46 10.10 -9.87 5.46
CA VAL A 46 8.83 -9.33 4.95
C VAL A 46 7.90 -10.46 4.45
N GLU A 47 8.42 -11.47 3.75
CA GLU A 47 7.64 -12.65 3.34
C GLU A 47 7.11 -13.43 4.54
N THR A 48 7.94 -13.63 5.57
CA THR A 48 7.53 -14.32 6.80
C THR A 48 6.47 -13.51 7.54
N LEU A 49 6.62 -12.18 7.58
CA LEU A 49 5.65 -11.27 8.17
C LEU A 49 4.32 -11.27 7.39
N ALA A 50 4.38 -11.29 6.06
CA ALA A 50 3.21 -11.42 5.19
C ALA A 50 2.46 -12.73 5.48
N GLY A 51 3.18 -13.85 5.55
CA GLY A 51 2.60 -15.14 5.93
C GLY A 51 1.99 -15.14 7.33
N TYR A 52 2.67 -14.52 8.31
CA TYR A 52 2.15 -14.38 9.67
C TYR A 52 0.84 -13.57 9.70
N LEU A 53 0.83 -12.38 9.08
CA LEU A 53 -0.35 -11.51 9.02
C LEU A 53 -1.48 -12.16 8.20
N GLY A 54 -1.14 -12.81 7.08
CA GLY A 54 -2.10 -13.55 6.27
C GLY A 54 -2.81 -14.63 7.08
N ASN A 55 -2.07 -15.45 7.82
CA ASN A 55 -2.64 -16.49 8.67
C ASN A 55 -3.44 -15.89 9.84
N LEU A 56 -2.94 -14.82 10.48
CA LEU A 56 -3.64 -14.14 11.56
C LEU A 56 -5.01 -13.63 11.15
N PHE A 57 -5.12 -13.14 9.91
CA PHE A 57 -6.33 -12.51 9.39
C PHE A 57 -7.18 -13.41 8.47
N ALA A 58 -6.65 -14.54 7.97
CA ALA A 58 -7.38 -15.40 7.03
C ALA A 58 -8.62 -16.08 7.66
N ASP A 59 -8.52 -16.47 8.93
CA ASP A 59 -9.56 -17.22 9.62
C ASP A 59 -10.59 -16.33 10.36
N ALA A 60 -10.38 -15.02 10.37
CA ALA A 60 -11.22 -14.08 11.12
C ALA A 60 -12.68 -14.06 10.65
N CYS A 61 -12.95 -14.47 9.39
CA CYS A 61 -14.30 -14.49 8.83
C CYS A 61 -15.10 -15.78 9.13
N PHE A 62 -14.43 -16.90 9.47
CA PHE A 62 -15.07 -18.22 9.55
C PHE A 62 -14.78 -19.01 10.84
N ALA A 63 -13.84 -18.58 11.66
CA ALA A 63 -13.43 -19.30 12.85
C ALA A 63 -14.06 -18.75 14.13
N SER A 64 -14.33 -19.64 15.12
CA SER A 64 -14.66 -19.19 16.47
C SER A 64 -13.48 -18.43 17.08
N ARG A 65 -13.75 -17.49 18.00
CA ARG A 65 -12.73 -16.65 18.66
C ARG A 65 -11.61 -17.49 19.32
N GLU A 66 -11.93 -18.68 19.84
CA GLU A 66 -10.96 -19.62 20.40
C GLU A 66 -10.01 -20.17 19.34
N ASN A 67 -10.51 -20.53 18.15
CA ASN A 67 -9.69 -21.01 17.05
C ASN A 67 -8.75 -19.94 16.51
N MET A 68 -9.18 -18.67 16.48
CA MET A 68 -8.33 -17.54 16.09
C MET A 68 -7.14 -17.36 17.04
N LEU A 69 -7.35 -17.46 18.35
CA LEU A 69 -6.28 -17.37 19.34
C LEU A 69 -5.29 -18.54 19.22
N VAL A 70 -5.79 -19.74 18.96
CA VAL A 70 -4.94 -20.93 18.72
C VAL A 70 -4.14 -20.77 17.43
N ASN A 71 -4.73 -20.25 16.36
CA ASN A 71 -4.05 -20.02 15.09
C ASN A 71 -2.99 -18.91 15.20
N ALA A 72 -3.28 -17.83 15.94
CA ALA A 72 -2.28 -16.79 16.23
C ALA A 72 -1.09 -17.37 17.03
N GLN A 73 -1.34 -18.20 18.05
CA GLN A 73 -0.28 -18.85 18.81
C GLN A 73 0.52 -19.86 17.97
N ASN A 74 -0.13 -20.61 17.10
CA ASN A 74 0.53 -21.53 16.16
C ASN A 74 1.35 -20.78 15.12
N SER A 75 0.86 -19.66 14.59
CA SER A 75 1.60 -18.80 13.68
C SER A 75 2.88 -18.27 14.34
N ILE A 76 2.82 -17.82 15.60
CA ILE A 76 4.00 -17.40 16.37
C ILE A 76 5.04 -18.53 16.47
N LYS A 77 4.60 -19.75 16.78
CA LYS A 77 5.49 -20.90 16.93
C LYS A 77 6.13 -21.34 15.61
N ASN A 78 5.39 -21.25 14.52
CA ASN A 78 5.79 -21.81 13.23
C ASN A 78 6.59 -20.82 12.36
N THR A 79 6.38 -19.50 12.53
CA THR A 79 7.00 -18.49 11.65
C THR A 79 8.32 -17.94 12.18
N GLY A 80 8.63 -18.13 13.46
CA GLY A 80 9.81 -17.53 14.10
C GLY A 80 9.74 -16.01 14.25
N LEU A 81 8.56 -15.41 13.98
CA LEU A 81 8.27 -13.99 14.21
C LEU A 81 7.25 -13.84 15.33
N ARG A 82 7.36 -12.71 16.03
CA ARG A 82 6.34 -12.23 16.95
C ARG A 82 6.11 -10.75 16.74
N ILE A 83 4.86 -10.33 16.69
CA ILE A 83 4.49 -8.92 16.58
C ILE A 83 3.65 -8.50 17.78
N ARG A 84 3.79 -7.22 18.16
CA ARG A 84 2.91 -6.58 19.12
C ARG A 84 2.17 -5.46 18.43
N PHE A 85 0.89 -5.34 18.71
CA PHE A 85 0.06 -4.23 18.27
C PHE A 85 -0.12 -3.21 19.40
N ASN A 86 -0.52 -1.98 19.04
CA ASN A 86 -0.95 -0.95 19.99
C ASN A 86 -2.24 -1.31 20.74
N LYS A 87 -2.91 -2.39 20.32
CA LYS A 87 -4.16 -2.93 20.91
C LYS A 87 -4.03 -4.41 21.23
N LYS A 88 -4.93 -4.90 22.09
CA LYS A 88 -5.04 -6.33 22.36
C LYS A 88 -5.47 -7.08 21.12
N LEU A 89 -5.01 -8.30 20.95
CA LEU A 89 -5.30 -9.16 19.79
C LEU A 89 -6.80 -9.32 19.53
N ASP A 90 -7.62 -9.43 20.57
CA ASP A 90 -9.09 -9.47 20.43
C ASP A 90 -9.66 -8.24 19.71
N SER A 91 -9.12 -7.06 19.98
CA SER A 91 -9.55 -5.83 19.32
C SER A 91 -9.08 -5.77 17.85
N VAL A 92 -7.91 -6.35 17.56
CA VAL A 92 -7.38 -6.51 16.19
C VAL A 92 -8.31 -7.39 15.36
N LEU A 93 -8.69 -8.55 15.91
CA LEU A 93 -9.59 -9.51 15.25
C LEU A 93 -10.98 -8.90 15.02
N ALA A 94 -11.52 -8.17 16.02
CA ALA A 94 -12.82 -7.53 15.90
C ALA A 94 -12.86 -6.41 14.82
N LEU A 95 -11.76 -5.73 14.56
CA LEU A 95 -11.65 -4.78 13.44
C LEU A 95 -11.68 -5.50 12.08
N ARG A 96 -11.04 -6.65 12.03
CA ARG A 96 -11.01 -7.48 10.82
C ARG A 96 -12.38 -8.08 10.49
N GLU A 97 -13.12 -8.58 11.47
CA GLU A 97 -14.49 -9.09 11.31
C GLU A 97 -15.44 -8.06 10.67
N LYS A 98 -15.16 -6.76 10.86
CA LYS A 98 -15.91 -5.65 10.25
C LYS A 98 -15.39 -5.25 8.86
N TYR A 99 -14.40 -5.95 8.33
CA TYR A 99 -13.73 -5.63 7.05
C TYR A 99 -13.15 -4.21 6.94
N HIS A 100 -12.90 -3.55 8.07
CA HIS A 100 -12.37 -2.19 8.12
C HIS A 100 -10.85 -2.15 8.33
N TYR A 101 -10.13 -3.06 7.71
CA TYR A 101 -8.70 -3.14 7.84
C TYR A 101 -8.04 -3.63 6.55
N VAL A 102 -7.10 -2.84 6.02
CA VAL A 102 -6.37 -3.16 4.80
C VAL A 102 -5.12 -3.98 5.11
N LEU A 103 -4.95 -5.08 4.41
CA LEU A 103 -3.72 -5.87 4.43
C LEU A 103 -3.27 -6.10 2.98
N ALA A 104 -2.05 -5.72 2.64
CA ALA A 104 -1.47 -5.95 1.32
C ALA A 104 0.02 -6.27 1.39
N TYR A 105 0.50 -7.06 0.42
CA TYR A 105 1.92 -7.35 0.26
C TYR A 105 2.31 -7.22 -1.21
N TYR A 106 3.28 -6.37 -1.49
CA TYR A 106 3.84 -6.13 -2.82
C TYR A 106 5.26 -6.66 -2.89
N ARG A 107 5.51 -7.57 -3.81
CA ARG A 107 6.83 -8.13 -4.09
C ARG A 107 7.65 -7.17 -4.95
N ALA A 108 8.97 -7.43 -5.01
CA ALA A 108 9.89 -6.64 -5.83
C ALA A 108 9.58 -6.74 -7.35
N ASP A 109 9.10 -7.90 -7.81
CA ASP A 109 8.77 -8.19 -9.21
C ASP A 109 7.36 -7.72 -9.65
N ARG A 110 6.79 -6.72 -8.95
CA ARG A 110 5.47 -6.15 -9.25
C ARG A 110 5.44 -5.42 -10.59
N ILE A 111 4.37 -5.64 -11.35
CA ILE A 111 4.09 -4.95 -12.60
C ILE A 111 2.62 -4.56 -12.62
N PHE A 112 2.33 -3.27 -12.84
CA PHE A 112 0.96 -2.81 -13.04
C PHE A 112 0.45 -3.26 -14.40
N GLN A 113 -0.67 -3.95 -14.40
CA GLN A 113 -1.35 -4.38 -15.60
C GLN A 113 -2.85 -4.36 -15.36
N ALA A 114 -3.53 -3.32 -15.84
CA ALA A 114 -4.98 -3.23 -15.78
C ALA A 114 -5.62 -3.92 -16.98
N VAL A 115 -6.72 -4.61 -16.74
CA VAL A 115 -7.52 -5.23 -17.80
C VAL A 115 -8.29 -4.14 -18.53
N GLN A 116 -8.07 -4.03 -19.86
CA GLN A 116 -8.83 -3.10 -20.70
C GLN A 116 -10.26 -3.64 -20.91
N PRO A 117 -11.29 -2.85 -20.61
CA PRO A 117 -12.66 -3.27 -20.77
C PRO A 117 -13.03 -3.38 -22.26
N ARG A 118 -13.74 -4.47 -22.62
CA ARG A 118 -14.30 -4.65 -23.97
C ARG A 118 -15.80 -4.33 -24.03
N HIS A 119 -16.42 -4.20 -22.89
CA HIS A 119 -17.83 -3.87 -22.70
C HIS A 119 -18.03 -3.22 -21.33
N VAL A 120 -19.15 -2.56 -21.17
CA VAL A 120 -19.54 -1.97 -19.89
C VAL A 120 -20.11 -3.06 -18.99
N GLU A 121 -19.51 -3.25 -17.84
CA GLU A 121 -19.98 -4.18 -16.81
C GLU A 121 -19.90 -3.54 -15.41
N LYS A 122 -20.71 -4.06 -14.50
CA LYS A 122 -20.67 -3.64 -13.11
C LYS A 122 -19.52 -4.34 -12.39
N VAL A 123 -18.55 -3.60 -11.87
CA VAL A 123 -17.44 -4.18 -11.13
C VAL A 123 -17.91 -4.62 -9.74
N GLN A 124 -17.70 -5.91 -9.43
CA GLN A 124 -18.02 -6.49 -8.13
C GLN A 124 -16.82 -6.29 -7.18
N LEU A 125 -16.94 -5.29 -6.32
CA LEU A 125 -15.92 -5.04 -5.28
C LEU A 125 -16.18 -5.99 -4.09
N LYS A 126 -15.09 -6.51 -3.53
CA LYS A 126 -15.15 -7.34 -2.31
C LYS A 126 -15.02 -6.46 -1.06
N ASP A 127 -15.55 -6.97 0.04
CA ASP A 127 -15.34 -6.37 1.37
C ASP A 127 -13.92 -6.57 1.87
N ASP A 128 -13.28 -7.66 1.44
CA ASP A 128 -11.93 -8.02 1.81
C ASP A 128 -11.20 -8.69 0.66
N TYR A 129 -9.92 -8.38 0.56
CA TYR A 129 -8.99 -8.96 -0.42
C TYR A 129 -7.81 -9.61 0.30
N GLY A 130 -7.55 -10.87 -0.04
CA GLY A 130 -6.36 -11.57 0.44
C GLY A 130 -5.05 -10.99 -0.10
N LEU A 131 -3.93 -11.41 0.51
CA LEU A 131 -2.59 -10.95 0.11
C LEU A 131 -2.21 -11.31 -1.34
N THR A 132 -2.81 -12.36 -1.90
CA THR A 132 -2.56 -12.85 -3.27
C THR A 132 -3.56 -12.35 -4.29
N GLU A 133 -4.52 -11.53 -3.88
CA GLU A 133 -5.50 -10.92 -4.76
C GLU A 133 -5.03 -9.52 -5.14
N PHE A 134 -5.24 -9.16 -6.40
CA PHE A 134 -4.78 -7.90 -6.98
C PHE A 134 -5.95 -7.13 -7.60
N PRO A 135 -6.79 -6.46 -6.77
CA PRO A 135 -7.96 -5.72 -7.26
C PRO A 135 -7.61 -4.61 -8.26
N ARG A 136 -6.38 -4.11 -8.27
CA ARG A 136 -5.88 -3.15 -9.25
C ARG A 136 -6.07 -3.56 -10.71
N ASN A 137 -6.09 -4.85 -10.99
CA ASN A 137 -6.28 -5.35 -12.36
C ASN A 137 -7.64 -4.93 -12.93
N GLU A 138 -8.65 -4.73 -12.08
CA GLU A 138 -9.99 -4.30 -12.46
C GLU A 138 -10.14 -2.76 -12.48
N PHE A 139 -9.06 -2.00 -12.26
CA PHE A 139 -9.14 -0.56 -12.05
C PHE A 139 -9.73 0.18 -13.25
N VAL A 140 -9.30 -0.10 -14.48
CA VAL A 140 -9.83 0.59 -15.67
C VAL A 140 -11.29 0.23 -15.91
N LYS A 141 -11.70 -1.01 -15.65
CA LYS A 141 -13.11 -1.41 -15.67
C LYS A 141 -13.91 -0.67 -14.59
N TYR A 142 -13.33 -0.49 -13.41
CA TYR A 142 -13.93 0.27 -12.32
C TYR A 142 -14.15 1.74 -12.69
N LEU A 143 -13.17 2.38 -13.35
CA LEU A 143 -13.31 3.73 -13.88
C LEU A 143 -14.46 3.81 -14.87
N LEU A 144 -14.57 2.84 -15.78
CA LEU A 144 -15.67 2.78 -16.76
C LEU A 144 -17.04 2.59 -16.07
N ASP A 145 -17.14 1.68 -15.08
CA ASP A 145 -18.35 1.51 -14.27
C ASP A 145 -18.76 2.82 -13.57
N LEU A 146 -17.81 3.57 -13.02
CA LEU A 146 -18.07 4.88 -12.42
C LEU A 146 -18.59 5.88 -13.46
N LYS A 147 -17.95 5.99 -14.65
CA LYS A 147 -18.40 6.90 -15.73
C LYS A 147 -19.80 6.58 -16.21
N MET A 148 -20.10 5.31 -16.43
CA MET A 148 -21.45 4.88 -16.82
C MET A 148 -22.47 5.15 -15.70
N THR A 149 -22.08 4.93 -14.45
CA THR A 149 -22.95 5.24 -13.30
C THR A 149 -23.20 6.74 -13.17
N GLU A 150 -22.20 7.60 -13.42
CA GLU A 150 -22.35 9.06 -13.46
C GLU A 150 -23.37 9.48 -14.54
N ALA A 151 -23.18 9.02 -15.78
CA ALA A 151 -24.06 9.36 -16.90
C ALA A 151 -25.52 8.93 -16.66
N LEU A 152 -25.73 7.69 -16.19
CA LEU A 152 -27.05 7.17 -15.87
C LEU A 152 -27.70 7.91 -14.68
N ALA A 153 -26.91 8.25 -13.64
CA ALA A 153 -27.42 9.01 -12.51
C ALA A 153 -27.88 10.42 -12.93
N ARG A 154 -27.10 11.07 -13.79
CA ARG A 154 -27.44 12.41 -14.34
C ARG A 154 -28.70 12.36 -15.19
N ASN A 155 -28.84 11.36 -16.07
CA ASN A 155 -30.03 11.16 -16.89
C ASN A 155 -31.28 10.84 -16.05
N ASN A 156 -31.13 10.17 -14.92
CA ASN A 156 -32.22 9.85 -13.99
C ASN A 156 -32.45 10.94 -12.91
N ASN A 157 -31.94 12.15 -13.07
CA ASN A 157 -32.03 13.28 -12.14
C ASN A 157 -31.50 13.00 -10.73
N LYS A 158 -30.57 12.03 -10.57
CA LYS A 158 -29.86 11.75 -9.32
C LYS A 158 -28.59 12.60 -9.26
N ILE A 159 -28.76 13.91 -9.20
CA ILE A 159 -27.66 14.89 -9.38
C ILE A 159 -26.58 14.74 -8.32
N GLU A 160 -26.95 14.62 -7.04
CA GLU A 160 -25.97 14.46 -5.96
C GLU A 160 -25.05 13.26 -6.17
N LYS A 161 -25.60 12.13 -6.64
CA LYS A 161 -24.82 10.94 -6.96
C LYS A 161 -23.88 11.16 -8.14
N ALA A 162 -24.36 11.84 -9.19
CA ALA A 162 -23.55 12.13 -10.37
C ALA A 162 -22.41 13.09 -10.03
N ASP A 163 -22.69 14.14 -9.24
CA ASP A 163 -21.68 15.12 -8.82
C ASP A 163 -20.66 14.51 -7.86
N GLY A 164 -21.06 13.59 -6.98
CA GLY A 164 -20.12 12.83 -6.14
C GLY A 164 -19.14 11.98 -6.96
N ILE A 165 -19.62 11.34 -8.04
CA ILE A 165 -18.72 10.57 -8.94
C ILE A 165 -17.82 11.53 -9.73
N LYS A 166 -18.34 12.65 -10.20
CA LYS A 166 -17.52 13.66 -10.88
C LYS A 166 -16.39 14.13 -9.95
N GLN A 167 -16.71 14.46 -8.71
CA GLN A 167 -15.70 14.84 -7.71
C GLN A 167 -14.66 13.74 -7.50
N TRP A 168 -15.06 12.46 -7.53
CA TRP A 168 -14.13 11.34 -7.44
C TRP A 168 -13.10 11.37 -8.58
N PHE A 169 -13.52 11.66 -9.82
CA PHE A 169 -12.60 11.81 -10.96
C PHE A 169 -11.71 13.06 -10.84
N ASP A 170 -12.25 14.17 -10.34
CA ASP A 170 -11.46 15.39 -10.09
C ASP A 170 -10.35 15.13 -9.05
N GLU A 171 -10.64 14.36 -8.01
CA GLU A 171 -9.63 13.96 -7.01
C GLU A 171 -8.61 12.96 -7.58
N LEU A 172 -9.04 12.01 -8.44
CA LEU A 172 -8.11 11.11 -9.13
C LEU A 172 -7.14 11.90 -10.03
N GLU A 173 -7.63 12.90 -10.77
CA GLU A 173 -6.77 13.77 -11.58
C GLU A 173 -5.76 14.53 -10.72
N LYS A 174 -6.17 15.08 -9.57
CA LYS A 174 -5.25 15.71 -8.61
C LYS A 174 -4.20 14.74 -8.08
N LEU A 175 -4.59 13.50 -7.82
CA LEU A 175 -3.63 12.46 -7.41
C LEU A 175 -2.62 12.14 -8.52
N LEU A 176 -3.08 12.02 -9.76
CA LEU A 176 -2.20 11.83 -10.92
C LEU A 176 -1.22 12.99 -11.08
N LYS A 177 -1.66 14.26 -10.93
CA LYS A 177 -0.77 15.42 -10.93
C LYS A 177 0.35 15.31 -9.89
N LYS A 178 0.01 14.86 -8.68
CA LYS A 178 1.02 14.62 -7.63
C LYS A 178 1.98 13.49 -7.98
N ILE A 179 1.47 12.37 -8.53
CA ILE A 179 2.30 11.22 -8.92
C ILE A 179 3.29 11.61 -10.01
N PHE A 180 2.82 12.37 -11.02
CA PHE A 180 3.65 12.82 -12.14
C PHE A 180 4.47 14.07 -11.83
N ALA A 181 4.25 14.71 -10.67
CA ALA A 181 4.80 16.02 -10.31
C ALA A 181 4.58 17.07 -11.42
N ASP A 182 3.39 17.06 -12.04
CA ASP A 182 3.06 17.88 -13.20
C ASP A 182 1.60 18.33 -13.17
N GLU A 183 1.38 19.63 -13.00
CA GLU A 183 0.04 20.24 -12.94
C GLU A 183 -0.70 20.23 -14.29
N SER A 184 0.00 19.99 -15.40
CA SER A 184 -0.60 19.90 -16.73
C SER A 184 -1.34 18.59 -16.98
N VAL A 185 -1.14 17.59 -16.13
CA VAL A 185 -1.75 16.27 -16.26
C VAL A 185 -3.27 16.36 -16.19
N LYS A 186 -3.94 15.72 -17.15
CA LYS A 186 -5.39 15.58 -17.21
C LYS A 186 -5.77 14.13 -17.49
N LEU A 187 -6.88 13.70 -16.93
CA LEU A 187 -7.49 12.41 -17.24
C LEU A 187 -8.65 12.63 -18.21
N GLU A 188 -8.50 12.17 -19.44
CA GLU A 188 -9.52 12.22 -20.48
C GLU A 188 -10.23 10.87 -20.60
N PHE A 189 -11.52 10.91 -20.84
CA PHE A 189 -12.34 9.75 -21.14
C PHE A 189 -12.92 9.90 -22.56
N ASP A 190 -12.65 8.93 -23.41
CA ASP A 190 -13.19 8.84 -24.78
C ASP A 190 -14.46 7.98 -24.75
N GLU A 191 -15.60 8.61 -25.00
CA GLU A 191 -16.91 7.97 -24.97
C GLU A 191 -17.19 7.05 -26.18
N GLU A 192 -16.43 7.19 -27.28
CA GLU A 192 -16.57 6.34 -28.45
C GLU A 192 -15.80 5.02 -28.31
N THR A 193 -14.61 5.10 -27.71
CA THR A 193 -13.72 3.93 -27.52
C THR A 193 -13.76 3.34 -26.10
N PHE A 194 -14.36 4.06 -25.14
CA PHE A 194 -14.35 3.76 -23.70
C PHE A 194 -12.94 3.73 -23.08
N GLU A 195 -11.98 4.44 -23.69
CA GLU A 195 -10.61 4.51 -23.23
C GLU A 195 -10.41 5.68 -22.26
N PHE A 196 -9.53 5.44 -21.26
CA PHE A 196 -9.01 6.49 -20.41
C PHE A 196 -7.61 6.84 -20.86
N ARG A 197 -7.35 8.12 -21.15
CA ARG A 197 -6.06 8.64 -21.57
C ARG A 197 -5.56 9.66 -20.59
N ILE A 198 -4.25 9.61 -20.32
CA ILE A 198 -3.56 10.60 -19.53
C ILE A 198 -2.89 11.55 -20.51
N LEU A 199 -3.27 12.82 -20.41
CA LEU A 199 -2.68 13.91 -21.19
C LEU A 199 -1.63 14.61 -20.34
N GLN A 200 -0.48 14.92 -20.93
CA GLN A 200 0.60 15.67 -20.32
C GLN A 200 1.18 16.65 -21.34
N GLN A 201 1.41 17.88 -20.96
CA GLN A 201 1.91 18.91 -21.91
C GLN A 201 3.23 18.47 -22.55
N GLY A 202 3.29 18.53 -23.88
CA GLY A 202 4.49 18.18 -24.65
C GLY A 202 4.76 16.69 -24.81
N LYS A 203 3.81 15.82 -24.43
CA LYS A 203 3.87 14.37 -24.63
C LYS A 203 2.66 13.88 -25.43
N GLU A 204 2.83 12.76 -26.12
CA GLU A 204 1.71 12.05 -26.72
C GLU A 204 0.81 11.47 -25.60
N PRO A 205 -0.51 11.43 -25.81
CA PRO A 205 -1.44 10.77 -24.87
C PRO A 205 -1.05 9.32 -24.62
N PHE A 206 -1.16 8.87 -23.37
CA PHE A 206 -0.86 7.50 -22.98
C PHE A 206 -1.94 6.96 -22.02
N ASP A 207 -2.03 5.65 -21.89
CA ASP A 207 -2.96 4.99 -20.98
C ASP A 207 -2.23 4.45 -19.73
N PHE A 208 -2.99 3.84 -18.81
CA PHE A 208 -2.45 3.30 -17.57
C PHE A 208 -1.46 2.14 -17.79
N ASN A 209 -1.52 1.43 -18.93
CA ASN A 209 -0.65 0.27 -19.24
C ASN A 209 0.62 0.68 -20.02
N THR A 210 0.61 1.85 -20.66
CA THR A 210 1.73 2.34 -21.49
C THR A 210 2.67 3.30 -20.76
N LEU A 211 2.49 3.46 -19.45
CA LEU A 211 3.37 4.24 -18.58
C LEU A 211 4.80 3.69 -18.52
N SER A 212 5.77 4.54 -18.21
CA SER A 212 7.12 4.06 -17.87
C SER A 212 7.09 3.18 -16.63
N SER A 213 8.02 2.23 -16.54
CA SER A 213 8.09 1.24 -15.45
C SER A 213 8.05 1.86 -14.04
N GLY A 214 8.66 3.05 -13.86
CA GLY A 214 8.64 3.75 -12.57
C GLY A 214 7.24 4.21 -12.17
N TYR A 215 6.50 4.83 -13.07
CA TYR A 215 5.13 5.25 -12.78
C TYR A 215 4.18 4.06 -12.67
N GLN A 216 4.40 2.99 -13.45
CA GLN A 216 3.66 1.74 -13.29
C GLN A 216 3.84 1.17 -11.89
N ALA A 217 5.07 1.13 -11.37
CA ALA A 217 5.36 0.61 -10.02
C ALA A 217 4.69 1.44 -8.91
N VAL A 218 4.62 2.77 -9.05
CA VAL A 218 3.91 3.65 -8.11
C VAL A 218 2.40 3.41 -8.18
N LEU A 219 1.83 3.40 -9.38
CA LEU A 219 0.39 3.18 -9.57
C LEU A 219 -0.04 1.79 -9.13
N ASP A 220 0.80 0.76 -9.32
CA ASP A 220 0.54 -0.60 -8.86
C ASP A 220 0.18 -0.63 -7.37
N ILE A 221 0.95 0.05 -6.54
CA ILE A 221 0.72 0.13 -5.09
C ILE A 221 -0.50 1.00 -4.78
N ILE A 222 -0.54 2.23 -5.31
CA ILE A 222 -1.58 3.21 -4.95
C ILE A 222 -2.96 2.71 -5.37
N VAL A 223 -3.10 2.28 -6.62
CA VAL A 223 -4.38 1.81 -7.18
C VAL A 223 -4.85 0.54 -6.47
N ASP A 224 -3.94 -0.39 -6.14
CA ASP A 224 -4.33 -1.60 -5.42
C ASP A 224 -4.89 -1.27 -4.02
N ILE A 225 -4.21 -0.42 -3.26
CA ILE A 225 -4.68 0.01 -1.94
C ILE A 225 -6.02 0.76 -2.05
N MET A 226 -6.16 1.66 -3.03
CA MET A 226 -7.43 2.35 -3.32
C MET A 226 -8.55 1.35 -3.57
N MET A 227 -8.35 0.39 -4.47
CA MET A 227 -9.36 -0.61 -4.82
C MET A 227 -9.78 -1.49 -3.65
N ARG A 228 -8.86 -1.81 -2.73
CA ARG A 228 -9.15 -2.55 -1.49
C ARG A 228 -10.08 -1.80 -0.55
N MET A 229 -10.13 -0.47 -0.63
CA MET A 229 -10.95 0.37 0.24
C MET A 229 -12.31 0.72 -0.36
N GLN A 230 -12.48 0.64 -1.69
CA GLN A 230 -13.62 1.25 -2.39
C GLN A 230 -15.00 0.68 -1.98
N ASN A 231 -15.10 -0.60 -1.61
CA ASN A 231 -16.38 -1.14 -1.15
C ASN A 231 -16.73 -0.59 0.23
N GLN A 232 -15.77 -0.55 1.14
CA GLN A 232 -15.94 -0.09 2.51
C GLN A 232 -16.24 1.42 2.60
N THR A 233 -15.66 2.20 1.69
CA THR A 233 -15.88 3.65 1.59
C THR A 233 -17.03 4.02 0.66
N GLN A 234 -17.85 3.03 0.26
CA GLN A 234 -19.01 3.24 -0.61
C GLN A 234 -18.65 3.96 -1.92
N ARG A 235 -17.48 3.60 -2.50
CA ARG A 235 -16.94 4.20 -3.72
C ARG A 235 -16.65 5.71 -3.60
N SER A 236 -16.40 6.21 -2.38
CA SER A 236 -15.92 7.57 -2.18
C SER A 236 -14.40 7.66 -2.39
N PHE A 237 -13.89 8.86 -2.63
CA PHE A 237 -12.44 9.13 -2.69
C PHE A 237 -11.91 9.38 -1.26
N ASP A 238 -12.16 8.42 -0.35
CA ASP A 238 -11.72 8.44 1.04
C ASP A 238 -10.88 7.18 1.33
N PHE A 239 -9.60 7.37 1.66
CA PHE A 239 -8.64 6.30 1.88
C PHE A 239 -8.11 6.28 3.31
N ASN A 240 -8.99 6.56 4.27
CA ASN A 240 -8.68 6.64 5.71
C ASN A 240 -8.82 5.32 6.47
N LEU A 241 -9.03 4.19 5.82
CA LEU A 241 -9.07 2.90 6.50
C LEU A 241 -7.70 2.55 7.10
N PRO A 242 -7.66 2.00 8.32
CA PRO A 242 -6.42 1.52 8.92
C PRO A 242 -5.92 0.27 8.21
N GLY A 243 -4.62 0.05 8.25
CA GLY A 243 -4.03 -1.14 7.62
C GLY A 243 -2.53 -1.29 7.83
N ILE A 244 -2.02 -2.42 7.37
CA ILE A 244 -0.59 -2.71 7.25
C ILE A 244 -0.31 -3.08 5.80
N VAL A 245 0.66 -2.40 5.21
CA VAL A 245 1.12 -2.65 3.85
C VAL A 245 2.59 -2.99 3.87
N LEU A 246 2.91 -4.14 3.30
CA LEU A 246 4.26 -4.65 3.16
C LEU A 246 4.73 -4.43 1.72
N ILE A 247 5.94 -3.88 1.54
CA ILE A 247 6.50 -3.65 0.20
C ILE A 247 7.95 -4.12 0.19
N ASP A 248 8.24 -5.12 -0.65
CA ASP A 248 9.61 -5.57 -0.85
C ASP A 248 10.26 -4.74 -1.95
N GLU A 249 11.48 -4.25 -1.69
CA GLU A 249 12.26 -3.37 -2.57
C GLU A 249 11.42 -2.23 -3.15
N VAL A 250 10.97 -1.33 -2.27
CA VAL A 250 10.05 -0.25 -2.65
C VAL A 250 10.59 0.65 -3.76
N GLU A 251 11.91 0.77 -3.89
CA GLU A 251 12.63 1.52 -4.93
C GLU A 251 12.68 0.85 -6.30
N THR A 252 12.32 -0.43 -6.42
CA THR A 252 12.45 -1.17 -7.70
C THR A 252 11.68 -0.49 -8.81
N HIS A 253 12.34 -0.31 -9.96
CA HIS A 253 11.87 0.45 -11.13
C HIS A 253 11.75 1.97 -10.95
N LEU A 254 11.95 2.53 -9.75
CA LEU A 254 11.82 3.96 -9.51
C LEU A 254 13.11 4.71 -9.86
N HIS A 255 13.00 5.78 -10.66
CA HIS A 255 14.09 6.74 -10.79
C HIS A 255 14.25 7.59 -9.51
N LEU A 256 15.37 8.27 -9.34
CA LEU A 256 15.77 8.92 -8.08
C LEU A 256 14.72 9.89 -7.52
N GLU A 257 14.04 10.63 -8.35
CA GLU A 257 13.01 11.57 -7.92
C GLU A 257 11.78 10.86 -7.34
N LEU A 258 11.34 9.77 -7.98
CA LEU A 258 10.25 8.94 -7.46
C LEU A 258 10.66 8.25 -6.16
N GLN A 259 11.92 7.81 -6.01
CA GLN A 259 12.41 7.23 -4.77
C GLN A 259 12.33 8.20 -3.60
N LYS A 260 12.63 9.50 -3.79
CA LYS A 260 12.49 10.54 -2.76
C LYS A 260 11.04 10.76 -2.34
N ASN A 261 10.10 10.59 -3.27
CA ASN A 261 8.73 11.02 -3.10
C ASN A 261 7.75 9.90 -2.79
N ILE A 262 8.11 8.62 -3.02
CA ILE A 262 7.16 7.49 -2.89
C ILE A 262 6.62 7.35 -1.47
N MET A 263 7.46 7.37 -0.42
CA MET A 263 7.01 7.22 0.95
C MET A 263 6.17 8.42 1.44
N PRO A 264 6.59 9.69 1.21
CA PRO A 264 5.74 10.85 1.47
C PRO A 264 4.38 10.79 0.74
N LEU A 265 4.37 10.36 -0.52
CA LEU A 265 3.14 10.22 -1.30
C LEU A 265 2.21 9.15 -0.71
N LEU A 266 2.71 7.95 -0.44
CA LEU A 266 1.93 6.85 0.14
C LEU A 266 1.33 7.23 1.49
N THR A 267 2.10 7.86 2.36
CA THR A 267 1.65 8.24 3.71
C THR A 267 0.69 9.43 3.70
N THR A 268 0.76 10.28 2.67
CA THR A 268 -0.20 11.38 2.47
C THR A 268 -1.54 10.86 1.94
N VAL A 269 -1.51 9.91 0.99
CA VAL A 269 -2.73 9.34 0.40
C VAL A 269 -3.42 8.38 1.38
N PHE A 270 -2.64 7.63 2.16
CA PHE A 270 -3.12 6.60 3.10
C PHE A 270 -2.64 6.87 4.53
N PRO A 271 -3.16 7.89 5.22
CA PRO A 271 -2.59 8.36 6.50
C PRO A 271 -2.75 7.37 7.66
N ASN A 272 -3.64 6.39 7.56
CA ASN A 272 -3.89 5.39 8.59
C ASN A 272 -3.27 4.01 8.27
N ILE A 273 -2.48 3.92 7.20
CA ILE A 273 -1.73 2.71 6.88
C ILE A 273 -0.32 2.78 7.45
N GLN A 274 0.08 1.70 8.12
CA GLN A 274 1.47 1.48 8.48
C GLN A 274 2.18 0.76 7.33
N PHE A 275 3.22 1.39 6.80
CA PHE A 275 4.08 0.80 5.78
C PHE A 275 5.29 0.13 6.43
N ILE A 276 5.56 -1.12 6.04
CA ILE A 276 6.78 -1.86 6.38
C ILE A 276 7.42 -2.23 5.05
N VAL A 277 8.57 -1.65 4.77
CA VAL A 277 9.20 -1.75 3.46
C VAL A 277 10.63 -2.25 3.57
N THR A 278 11.13 -2.89 2.52
CA THR A 278 12.57 -3.11 2.37
C THR A 278 13.14 -2.13 1.36
N SER A 279 14.35 -1.67 1.58
CA SER A 279 15.03 -0.76 0.67
C SER A 279 16.55 -0.79 0.84
N HIS A 280 17.26 -0.59 -0.27
CA HIS A 280 18.68 -0.26 -0.33
C HIS A 280 18.93 1.21 -0.68
N SER A 281 17.88 1.95 -1.02
CA SER A 281 18.02 3.31 -1.52
C SER A 281 18.22 4.31 -0.37
N PRO A 282 19.33 5.05 -0.37
CA PRO A 282 19.51 6.14 0.58
C PRO A 282 18.45 7.24 0.42
N PHE A 283 17.84 7.37 -0.75
CA PHE A 283 16.77 8.33 -0.99
C PHE A 283 15.47 7.93 -0.27
N ILE A 284 15.19 6.63 -0.18
CA ILE A 284 14.07 6.11 0.63
C ILE A 284 14.36 6.32 2.11
N LEU A 285 15.58 5.95 2.57
CA LEU A 285 15.98 6.07 3.98
C LEU A 285 15.92 7.53 4.48
N ASN A 286 16.11 8.49 3.58
CA ASN A 286 16.11 9.93 3.88
C ASN A 286 14.81 10.65 3.47
N SER A 287 13.75 9.92 3.10
CA SER A 287 12.57 10.55 2.50
C SER A 287 11.61 11.17 3.52
N MET A 288 11.66 10.76 4.79
CA MET A 288 10.78 11.30 5.84
C MET A 288 11.24 10.93 7.27
N GLY A 289 10.95 11.82 8.22
CA GLY A 289 11.35 11.63 9.63
C GLY A 289 10.47 10.65 10.43
N ASN A 290 9.29 10.28 9.95
CA ASN A 290 8.38 9.36 10.66
C ASN A 290 8.65 7.87 10.33
N MET A 291 9.93 7.52 10.16
CA MET A 291 10.36 6.16 9.88
C MET A 291 11.31 5.65 10.94
N VAL A 292 11.21 4.36 11.24
CA VAL A 292 12.22 3.58 11.94
C VAL A 292 12.99 2.79 10.88
N ILE A 293 14.29 2.92 10.86
CA ILE A 293 15.18 2.19 9.95
C ILE A 293 15.91 1.14 10.74
N TYR A 294 15.91 -0.10 10.26
CA TYR A 294 16.67 -1.17 10.88
C TYR A 294 17.58 -1.85 9.85
N ASP A 295 18.88 -1.76 10.09
CA ASP A 295 19.89 -2.47 9.30
C ASP A 295 20.03 -3.91 9.82
N LEU A 296 19.60 -4.87 9.00
CA LEU A 296 19.65 -6.31 9.33
C LEU A 296 21.06 -6.90 9.31
N GLU A 297 22.01 -6.25 8.64
CA GLU A 297 23.40 -6.71 8.60
C GLU A 297 24.17 -6.28 9.85
N ASN A 298 24.07 -5.00 10.18
CA ASN A 298 24.83 -4.41 11.27
C ASN A 298 24.05 -4.36 12.60
N HIS A 299 22.80 -4.85 12.61
CA HIS A 299 21.89 -4.79 13.77
C HIS A 299 21.72 -3.38 14.33
N LEU A 300 21.67 -2.38 13.45
CA LEU A 300 21.59 -0.98 13.81
C LEU A 300 20.16 -0.46 13.69
N LEU A 301 19.65 0.13 14.77
CA LEU A 301 18.36 0.80 14.80
C LEU A 301 18.57 2.31 14.71
N VAL A 302 17.87 2.95 13.77
CA VAL A 302 17.82 4.41 13.63
C VAL A 302 16.37 4.85 13.78
N GLU A 303 16.10 5.66 14.79
CA GLU A 303 14.79 6.27 15.01
C GLU A 303 14.70 7.63 14.31
N ASN A 304 13.51 8.00 13.87
CA ASN A 304 13.20 9.28 13.23
C ASN A 304 13.81 9.52 11.84
N GLY A 305 14.12 8.44 11.10
CA GLY A 305 14.67 8.56 9.76
C GLY A 305 16.05 9.22 9.69
N LEU A 306 16.46 9.60 8.49
CA LEU A 306 17.77 10.22 8.23
C LEU A 306 17.62 11.59 7.55
N ASP A 307 16.48 12.24 7.64
CA ASP A 307 16.10 13.45 6.93
C ASP A 307 17.02 14.66 7.16
N ASN A 308 17.86 14.61 8.20
CA ASN A 308 18.86 15.65 8.52
C ASN A 308 20.32 15.21 8.33
N ILE A 309 20.57 13.99 7.79
CA ILE A 309 21.92 13.48 7.57
C ILE A 309 22.31 13.71 6.11
N PRO A 310 23.44 14.34 5.80
CA PRO A 310 23.93 14.46 4.44
C PRO A 310 24.11 13.09 3.77
N TYR A 311 23.88 13.03 2.46
CA TYR A 311 23.96 11.79 1.68
C TYR A 311 25.27 11.00 1.91
N ASP A 312 26.41 11.71 1.95
CA ASP A 312 27.73 11.11 2.20
C ASP A 312 27.83 10.41 3.56
N GLY A 313 27.13 10.91 4.57
CA GLY A 313 27.04 10.29 5.88
C GLY A 313 26.19 9.01 5.89
N ILE A 314 25.17 8.93 5.03
CA ILE A 314 24.31 7.74 4.91
C ILE A 314 25.07 6.61 4.22
N VAL A 315 25.75 6.91 3.11
CA VAL A 315 26.54 5.93 2.36
C VAL A 315 27.70 5.35 3.17
N GLY A 316 28.29 6.14 4.03
CA GLY A 316 29.43 5.71 4.85
C GLY A 316 29.08 4.82 6.06
N HIS A 317 27.82 4.79 6.50
CA HIS A 317 27.40 4.10 7.72
C HIS A 317 26.33 3.02 7.53
N LEU A 318 25.55 3.06 6.44
CA LEU A 318 24.39 2.19 6.22
C LEU A 318 24.41 1.47 4.85
N ILE A 319 25.38 1.70 4.01
CA ILE A 319 25.64 1.06 2.72
C ILE A 319 27.13 0.74 2.64
#